data_ee964bd2e95425cc234229170ce4b8df
#
_entry.id   ee964bd2e95425cc234229170ce4b8df
#
_cell.length_a   1.000
_cell.length_b   1.000
_cell.length_c   1.000
_cell.angle_alpha   90.00
_cell.angle_beta   90.00
_cell.angle_gamma   90.00
#
_symmetry.space_group_name_H-M   'P 1'
#
loop_
_entity.id
_entity.type
_entity.pdbx_description
1 polymer ?
#
loop_
_entity_poly.entity_id
_entity_poly.type
_entity_poly.pdbx_seq_one_letter_code
_entity_poly.pdbx_strand_id
1 'polypeptide(L)'
;MVQLSMAGRQCYHCKQWIEEGDAHDCWTTTESALTQDLSEDLREAWERLRETAASLGEQRIYASHKSIMFSRRSCYVFVRPKRNFLEVCVFLGRAVNAPQVRRVDSASKSKIVHVIHVRHRDEVEAPITDWLAEAYELSGSVPVRNAADRPKRKTRRVKKAPARALQKATVKSRQRSQSHRRTS
;
A
#
# COMPACT_ATOMS: atom_id res chain seq x y z
N MET A 1 35.85 0.36 -27.07
CA MET A 1 34.49 0.11 -26.62
C MET A 1 34.37 0.56 -25.18
N VAL A 2 33.71 1.70 -24.93
CA VAL A 2 33.50 2.22 -23.58
C VAL A 2 32.28 1.51 -23.01
N GLN A 3 32.48 0.64 -22.05
CA GLN A 3 31.42 0.04 -21.27
C GLN A 3 30.87 1.12 -20.37
N LEU A 4 29.75 1.73 -20.77
CA LEU A 4 28.95 2.59 -19.89
C LEU A 4 28.41 1.69 -18.77
N SER A 5 28.99 1.83 -17.58
CA SER A 5 28.46 1.24 -16.38
C SER A 5 27.11 1.90 -16.12
N MET A 6 26.01 1.17 -16.36
CA MET A 6 24.66 1.61 -16.05
C MET A 6 24.52 1.59 -14.52
N ALA A 7 24.89 2.69 -13.88
CA ALA A 7 24.66 2.86 -12.47
C ALA A 7 23.15 3.06 -12.27
N GLY A 8 22.52 2.20 -11.49
CA GLY A 8 21.09 2.24 -11.21
C GLY A 8 20.75 1.29 -10.08
N ARG A 9 19.50 1.31 -9.63
CA ARG A 9 19.00 0.45 -8.56
C ARG A 9 17.64 -0.14 -8.90
N GLN A 10 17.37 -1.33 -8.41
CA GLN A 10 16.03 -1.89 -8.47
C GLN A 10 15.16 -1.30 -7.37
N CYS A 11 13.96 -0.79 -7.71
CA CYS A 11 13.00 -0.32 -6.73
C CYS A 11 12.56 -1.46 -5.81
N TYR A 12 12.66 -1.26 -4.51
CA TYR A 12 12.21 -2.25 -3.53
C TYR A 12 10.71 -2.57 -3.66
N HIS A 13 9.89 -1.57 -3.99
CA HIS A 13 8.43 -1.72 -4.06
C HIS A 13 7.93 -2.31 -5.37
N CYS A 14 8.29 -1.72 -6.52
CA CYS A 14 7.76 -2.13 -7.83
C CYS A 14 8.71 -3.05 -8.62
N LYS A 15 9.94 -3.26 -8.13
CA LYS A 15 10.97 -4.08 -8.75
C LYS A 15 11.45 -3.60 -10.14
N GLN A 16 11.09 -2.38 -10.53
CA GLN A 16 11.61 -1.76 -11.74
C GLN A 16 13.05 -1.30 -11.53
N TRP A 17 13.83 -1.35 -12.60
CA TRP A 17 15.16 -0.76 -12.64
C TRP A 17 15.03 0.76 -12.76
N ILE A 18 15.78 1.51 -11.96
CA ILE A 18 15.79 2.97 -11.92
C ILE A 18 17.21 3.38 -12.22
N GLU A 19 17.44 4.20 -13.24
CA GLU A 19 18.73 4.76 -13.55
C GLU A 19 19.15 5.80 -12.53
N GLU A 20 20.46 6.01 -12.39
CA GLU A 20 20.97 6.99 -11.44
C GLU A 20 20.58 8.42 -11.88
N GLY A 21 19.88 9.12 -10.97
CA GLY A 21 19.37 10.47 -11.24
C GLY A 21 17.92 10.53 -11.68
N ASP A 22 17.29 9.40 -11.99
CA ASP A 22 15.87 9.39 -12.37
C ASP A 22 14.96 9.56 -11.15
N ALA A 23 14.00 10.47 -11.28
CA ALA A 23 12.89 10.58 -10.35
C ALA A 23 11.96 9.37 -10.54
N HIS A 24 11.91 8.49 -9.54
CA HIS A 24 11.07 7.31 -9.58
C HIS A 24 9.87 7.46 -8.64
N ASP A 25 8.68 7.52 -9.21
CA ASP A 25 7.42 7.36 -8.49
C ASP A 25 6.87 5.95 -8.73
N CYS A 26 7.11 5.04 -7.80
CA CYS A 26 6.65 3.65 -7.92
C CYS A 26 5.13 3.48 -7.73
N TRP A 27 4.42 4.57 -7.48
CA TRP A 27 2.96 4.59 -7.48
C TRP A 27 2.40 4.75 -8.90
N THR A 28 3.21 5.19 -9.84
CA THR A 28 2.84 5.33 -11.24
C THR A 28 2.94 3.98 -11.95
N THR A 29 1.82 3.29 -12.01
CA THR A 29 1.56 2.20 -12.95
C THR A 29 0.31 2.55 -13.73
N THR A 30 0.07 1.89 -14.84
CA THR A 30 -1.12 2.10 -15.65
C THR A 30 -2.08 0.92 -15.49
N GLU A 31 -3.35 1.18 -15.72
CA GLU A 31 -4.38 0.14 -15.80
C GLU A 31 -3.98 -0.92 -16.85
N SER A 32 -3.54 -0.46 -18.02
CA SER A 32 -3.06 -1.29 -19.13
C SER A 32 -1.88 -2.20 -18.71
N ALA A 33 -0.89 -1.67 -18.00
CA ALA A 33 0.24 -2.45 -17.52
C ALA A 33 -0.15 -3.53 -16.50
N LEU A 34 -1.21 -3.30 -15.73
CA LEU A 34 -1.71 -4.28 -14.76
C LEU A 34 -2.61 -5.36 -15.40
N THR A 35 -3.16 -5.10 -16.57
CA THR A 35 -4.12 -6.00 -17.23
C THR A 35 -3.56 -6.68 -18.48
N GLN A 36 -2.36 -6.32 -18.94
CA GLN A 36 -1.77 -6.83 -20.18
C GLN A 36 -1.60 -8.36 -20.22
N ASP A 37 -1.28 -8.96 -19.06
CA ASP A 37 -0.99 -10.40 -18.94
C ASP A 37 -2.22 -11.22 -18.52
N LEU A 38 -3.41 -10.62 -18.50
CA LEU A 38 -4.65 -11.33 -18.21
C LEU A 38 -5.02 -12.28 -19.35
N SER A 39 -5.55 -13.47 -18.98
CA SER A 39 -6.23 -14.34 -19.96
C SER A 39 -7.44 -13.62 -20.55
N GLU A 40 -7.95 -14.11 -21.65
CA GLU A 40 -9.12 -13.54 -22.32
C GLU A 40 -10.33 -13.47 -21.39
N ASP A 41 -10.66 -14.57 -20.71
CA ASP A 41 -11.76 -14.60 -19.73
C ASP A 41 -11.62 -13.55 -18.64
N LEU A 42 -10.39 -13.38 -18.12
CA LEU A 42 -10.13 -12.38 -17.08
C LEU A 42 -10.15 -10.95 -17.59
N ARG A 43 -9.80 -10.74 -18.86
CA ARG A 43 -9.89 -9.45 -19.53
C ARG A 43 -11.35 -9.05 -19.71
N GLU A 44 -12.18 -9.95 -20.21
CA GLU A 44 -13.62 -9.72 -20.33
C GLU A 44 -14.28 -9.45 -18.97
N ALA A 45 -13.89 -10.23 -17.94
CA ALA A 45 -14.37 -9.99 -16.57
C ALA A 45 -13.94 -8.62 -16.05
N TRP A 46 -12.70 -8.21 -16.35
CA TRP A 46 -12.20 -6.89 -15.99
C TRP A 46 -12.97 -5.76 -16.70
N GLU A 47 -13.17 -5.88 -17.99
CA GLU A 47 -13.91 -4.91 -18.79
C GLU A 47 -15.34 -4.75 -18.29
N ARG A 48 -16.03 -5.87 -18.03
CA ARG A 48 -17.39 -5.87 -17.49
C ARG A 48 -17.46 -5.19 -16.11
N LEU A 49 -16.52 -5.53 -15.22
CA LEU A 49 -16.41 -4.92 -13.89
C LEU A 49 -16.18 -3.41 -13.97
N ARG A 50 -15.28 -3.00 -14.86
CA ARG A 50 -14.92 -1.61 -15.08
C ARG A 50 -16.08 -0.80 -15.66
N GLU A 51 -16.78 -1.33 -16.64
CA GLU A 51 -17.98 -0.73 -17.22
C GLU A 51 -19.10 -0.59 -16.19
N THR A 52 -19.36 -1.65 -15.41
CA THR A 52 -20.34 -1.63 -14.32
C THR A 52 -19.99 -0.54 -13.31
N ALA A 53 -18.75 -0.47 -12.87
CA ALA A 53 -18.31 0.58 -11.95
C ALA A 53 -18.43 1.97 -12.57
N ALA A 54 -18.03 2.14 -13.84
CA ALA A 54 -18.09 3.42 -14.56
C ALA A 54 -19.54 3.92 -14.73
N SER A 55 -20.50 3.03 -14.90
CA SER A 55 -21.93 3.38 -15.03
C SER A 55 -22.55 3.96 -13.76
N LEU A 56 -21.90 3.78 -12.59
CA LEU A 56 -22.42 4.30 -11.32
C LEU A 56 -22.35 5.83 -11.19
N GLY A 57 -21.52 6.49 -12.00
CA GLY A 57 -21.38 7.93 -12.04
C GLY A 57 -19.95 8.45 -11.96
N GLU A 58 -19.79 9.73 -11.62
CA GLU A 58 -18.49 10.40 -11.60
C GLU A 58 -17.55 9.79 -10.56
N GLN A 59 -16.37 9.42 -11.01
CA GLN A 59 -15.34 8.80 -10.20
C GLN A 59 -13.96 8.89 -10.84
N ARG A 60 -12.92 8.61 -10.06
CA ARG A 60 -11.55 8.45 -10.53
C ARG A 60 -11.19 6.97 -10.55
N ILE A 61 -10.72 6.49 -11.70
CA ILE A 61 -10.12 5.16 -11.85
C ILE A 61 -8.64 5.38 -12.10
N TYR A 62 -7.79 4.78 -11.28
CA TYR A 62 -6.34 4.91 -11.39
C TYR A 62 -5.62 3.69 -10.88
N ALA A 63 -4.48 3.39 -11.46
CA ALA A 63 -3.62 2.31 -11.02
C ALA A 63 -2.64 2.79 -9.95
N SER A 64 -2.37 1.94 -8.97
CA SER A 64 -1.41 2.18 -7.90
C SER A 64 -0.78 0.86 -7.47
N HIS A 65 0.53 0.73 -7.61
CA HIS A 65 1.26 -0.51 -7.39
C HIS A 65 0.72 -1.69 -8.22
N LYS A 66 0.04 -2.61 -7.54
CA LYS A 66 -0.54 -3.85 -8.10
C LYS A 66 -2.07 -3.83 -8.08
N SER A 67 -2.66 -2.65 -7.91
CA SER A 67 -4.10 -2.49 -7.74
C SER A 67 -4.62 -1.40 -8.66
N ILE A 68 -5.83 -1.59 -9.17
CA ILE A 68 -6.61 -0.57 -9.84
C ILE A 68 -7.67 -0.09 -8.87
N MET A 69 -7.68 1.20 -8.60
CA MET A 69 -8.47 1.83 -7.56
C MET A 69 -9.64 2.58 -8.18
N PHE A 70 -10.80 2.45 -7.59
CA PHE A 70 -12.02 3.18 -7.95
C PHE A 70 -12.39 4.09 -6.77
N SER A 71 -12.46 5.38 -7.01
CA SER A 71 -12.67 6.37 -5.96
C SER A 71 -13.64 7.45 -6.39
N ARG A 72 -14.63 7.76 -5.55
CA ARG A 72 -15.46 8.95 -5.64
C ARG A 72 -14.84 10.05 -4.75
N ARG A 73 -15.21 10.15 -3.48
CA ARG A 73 -14.52 10.94 -2.45
C ARG A 73 -13.49 10.12 -1.68
N SER A 74 -13.73 8.83 -1.58
CA SER A 74 -12.79 7.85 -1.02
C SER A 74 -12.81 6.60 -1.89
N CYS A 75 -11.76 5.78 -1.77
CA CYS A 75 -11.74 4.48 -2.43
C CYS A 75 -12.91 3.62 -1.92
N TYR A 76 -13.68 3.05 -2.84
CA TYR A 76 -14.81 2.19 -2.54
C TYR A 76 -14.62 0.76 -3.05
N VAL A 77 -13.77 0.59 -4.06
CA VAL A 77 -13.36 -0.69 -4.62
C VAL A 77 -11.93 -0.58 -5.08
N PHE A 78 -11.17 -1.65 -4.93
CA PHE A 78 -9.95 -1.83 -5.69
C PHE A 78 -9.84 -3.27 -6.21
N VAL A 79 -9.17 -3.42 -7.34
CA VAL A 79 -8.98 -4.70 -8.01
C VAL A 79 -7.49 -4.99 -8.12
N ARG A 80 -7.10 -6.20 -7.76
CA ARG A 80 -5.76 -6.73 -7.97
C ARG A 80 -5.81 -7.85 -9.00
N PRO A 81 -5.37 -7.61 -10.22
CA PRO A 81 -5.23 -8.67 -11.20
C PRO A 81 -4.26 -9.74 -10.69
N LYS A 82 -4.68 -10.99 -10.71
CA LYS A 82 -3.88 -12.18 -10.43
C LYS A 82 -3.86 -13.06 -11.66
N ARG A 83 -2.96 -14.03 -11.68
CA ARG A 83 -2.83 -14.93 -12.83
C ARG A 83 -4.13 -15.67 -13.18
N ASN A 84 -4.93 -16.08 -12.17
CA ASN A 84 -6.08 -16.98 -12.37
C ASN A 84 -7.41 -16.37 -11.89
N PHE A 85 -7.43 -15.13 -11.41
CA PHE A 85 -8.63 -14.44 -10.96
C PHE A 85 -8.36 -12.95 -10.77
N LEU A 86 -9.41 -12.16 -10.75
CA LEU A 86 -9.40 -10.79 -10.27
C LEU A 86 -9.75 -10.80 -8.78
N GLU A 87 -8.86 -10.31 -7.94
CA GLU A 87 -9.14 -10.09 -6.52
C GLU A 87 -9.83 -8.73 -6.37
N VAL A 88 -11.15 -8.76 -6.23
CA VAL A 88 -11.99 -7.57 -6.09
C VAL A 88 -12.23 -7.31 -4.61
N CYS A 89 -11.86 -6.13 -4.14
CA CYS A 89 -11.98 -5.72 -2.74
C CYS A 89 -12.98 -4.57 -2.63
N VAL A 90 -14.18 -4.86 -2.14
CA VAL A 90 -15.30 -3.92 -2.01
C VAL A 90 -15.41 -3.44 -0.57
N PHE A 91 -15.54 -2.14 -0.35
CA PHE A 91 -15.71 -1.54 0.98
C PHE A 91 -17.19 -1.26 1.26
N LEU A 92 -17.78 -2.02 2.18
CA LEU A 92 -19.16 -1.85 2.63
C LEU A 92 -19.22 -1.36 4.08
N GLY A 93 -20.37 -0.81 4.48
CA GLY A 93 -20.64 -0.40 5.86
C GLY A 93 -21.06 -1.54 6.78
N ARG A 94 -21.29 -2.73 6.24
CA ARG A 94 -21.77 -3.93 6.93
C ARG A 94 -20.99 -5.16 6.51
N ALA A 95 -20.98 -6.17 7.34
CA ALA A 95 -20.45 -7.49 6.97
C ALA A 95 -21.47 -8.23 6.08
N VAL A 96 -21.00 -8.81 5.00
CA VAL A 96 -21.77 -9.66 4.09
C VAL A 96 -21.20 -11.06 4.13
N ASN A 97 -22.07 -12.04 4.36
CA ASN A 97 -21.75 -13.46 4.28
C ASN A 97 -22.47 -14.03 3.05
N ALA A 98 -21.74 -14.26 1.98
CA ALA A 98 -22.25 -14.79 0.73
C ALA A 98 -21.21 -15.71 0.08
N PRO A 99 -21.61 -16.67 -0.75
CA PRO A 99 -20.70 -17.63 -1.38
C PRO A 99 -19.57 -17.00 -2.21
N GLN A 100 -19.82 -15.81 -2.78
CA GLN A 100 -18.88 -15.05 -3.59
C GLN A 100 -17.77 -14.41 -2.73
N VAL A 101 -18.04 -14.17 -1.44
CA VAL A 101 -17.10 -13.51 -0.52
C VAL A 101 -16.15 -14.57 0.06
N ARG A 102 -14.87 -14.38 -0.21
CA ARG A 102 -13.79 -15.27 0.27
C ARG A 102 -13.28 -14.89 1.64
N ARG A 103 -13.27 -13.58 1.92
CA ARG A 103 -12.75 -13.04 3.17
C ARG A 103 -13.41 -11.70 3.48
N VAL A 104 -13.60 -11.45 4.76
CA VAL A 104 -14.14 -10.20 5.29
C VAL A 104 -13.16 -9.68 6.35
N ASP A 105 -12.67 -8.47 6.18
CA ASP A 105 -11.73 -7.83 7.10
C ASP A 105 -12.22 -6.44 7.50
N SER A 106 -11.91 -6.01 8.71
CA SER A 106 -12.19 -4.64 9.14
C SER A 106 -11.17 -3.68 8.52
N ALA A 107 -11.62 -2.74 7.71
CA ALA A 107 -10.78 -1.71 7.11
C ALA A 107 -10.71 -0.45 7.97
N SER A 108 -11.80 -0.11 8.66
CA SER A 108 -11.88 1.01 9.60
C SER A 108 -13.07 0.83 10.56
N LYS A 109 -13.32 1.80 11.43
CA LYS A 109 -14.48 1.77 12.33
C LYS A 109 -15.84 1.69 11.59
N SER A 110 -15.90 2.19 10.34
CA SER A 110 -17.12 2.30 9.56
C SER A 110 -17.08 1.58 8.21
N LYS A 111 -15.97 0.91 7.89
CA LYS A 111 -15.80 0.22 6.61
C LYS A 111 -15.23 -1.17 6.80
N ILE A 112 -15.86 -2.11 6.15
CA ILE A 112 -15.49 -3.52 6.11
C ILE A 112 -15.13 -3.86 4.67
N VAL A 113 -13.97 -4.46 4.45
CA VAL A 113 -13.55 -4.90 3.13
C VAL A 113 -13.98 -6.35 2.89
N HIS A 114 -14.59 -6.58 1.74
CA HIS A 114 -15.02 -7.89 1.27
C HIS A 114 -14.15 -8.28 0.09
N VAL A 115 -13.45 -9.39 0.22
CA VAL A 115 -12.59 -9.92 -0.84
C VAL A 115 -13.35 -10.94 -1.64
N ILE A 116 -13.48 -10.69 -2.94
CA ILE A 116 -14.20 -11.51 -3.91
C ILE A 116 -13.21 -11.94 -4.98
N HIS A 117 -13.30 -13.18 -5.44
CA HIS A 117 -12.53 -13.66 -6.58
C HIS A 117 -13.45 -13.78 -7.79
N VAL A 118 -13.14 -13.04 -8.84
CA VAL A 118 -13.84 -13.08 -10.12
C VAL A 118 -12.94 -13.74 -11.15
N ARG A 119 -13.44 -14.75 -11.84
CA ARG A 119 -12.71 -15.51 -12.88
C ARG A 119 -13.31 -15.38 -14.25
N HIS A 120 -14.59 -15.08 -14.31
CA HIS A 120 -15.37 -15.04 -15.54
C HIS A 120 -16.25 -13.80 -15.59
N ARG A 121 -16.53 -13.34 -16.79
CA ARG A 121 -17.42 -12.20 -17.04
C ARG A 121 -18.79 -12.36 -16.38
N ASP A 122 -19.36 -13.56 -16.45
CA ASP A 122 -20.69 -13.87 -15.94
C ASP A 122 -20.79 -13.81 -14.39
N GLU A 123 -19.63 -13.84 -13.69
CA GLU A 123 -19.59 -13.66 -12.27
C GLU A 123 -19.82 -12.18 -11.85
N VAL A 124 -19.71 -11.23 -12.82
CA VAL A 124 -19.93 -9.81 -12.58
C VAL A 124 -21.42 -9.47 -12.73
N GLU A 125 -22.22 -10.08 -11.89
CA GLU A 125 -23.68 -9.90 -11.79
C GLU A 125 -24.12 -9.66 -10.34
N ALA A 126 -25.42 -9.59 -10.11
CA ALA A 126 -25.91 -9.56 -8.73
C ALA A 126 -25.48 -10.84 -7.98
N PRO A 127 -25.04 -10.74 -6.72
CA PRO A 127 -25.09 -9.55 -5.87
C PRO A 127 -23.83 -8.64 -5.97
N ILE A 128 -22.82 -8.96 -6.78
CA ILE A 128 -21.57 -8.19 -6.85
C ILE A 128 -21.83 -6.76 -7.35
N THR A 129 -22.66 -6.62 -8.36
CA THR A 129 -23.06 -5.32 -8.91
C THR A 129 -23.79 -4.45 -7.88
N ASP A 130 -24.64 -5.05 -7.05
CA ASP A 130 -25.35 -4.36 -5.98
C ASP A 130 -24.38 -3.86 -4.91
N TRP A 131 -23.38 -4.67 -4.56
CA TRP A 131 -22.34 -4.26 -3.60
C TRP A 131 -21.44 -3.15 -4.15
N LEU A 132 -21.17 -3.14 -5.45
CA LEU A 132 -20.46 -2.04 -6.09
C LEU A 132 -21.23 -0.73 -5.97
N ALA A 133 -22.55 -0.76 -6.24
CA ALA A 133 -23.42 0.38 -6.10
C ALA A 133 -23.51 0.87 -4.65
N GLU A 134 -23.71 -0.05 -3.68
CA GLU A 134 -23.73 0.27 -2.25
C GLU A 134 -22.40 0.94 -1.81
N ALA A 135 -21.28 0.38 -2.22
CA ALA A 135 -19.95 0.91 -1.90
C ALA A 135 -19.70 2.29 -2.52
N TYR A 136 -20.17 2.51 -3.76
CA TYR A 136 -20.09 3.78 -4.45
C TYR A 136 -20.87 4.87 -3.68
N GLU A 137 -22.11 4.60 -3.27
CA GLU A 137 -22.92 5.52 -2.49
C GLU A 137 -22.30 5.81 -1.11
N LEU A 138 -21.82 4.77 -0.43
CA LEU A 138 -21.11 4.92 0.85
C LEU A 138 -19.87 5.80 0.72
N SER A 139 -19.16 5.73 -0.41
CA SER A 139 -17.95 6.51 -0.66
C SER A 139 -18.21 7.98 -0.90
N GLY A 140 -19.41 8.33 -1.36
CA GLY A 140 -19.88 9.70 -1.58
C GLY A 140 -20.38 10.40 -0.31
N SER A 141 -20.79 9.62 0.68
CA SER A 141 -21.24 10.16 1.96
C SER A 141 -20.08 10.79 2.72
N VAL A 142 -20.26 12.01 3.21
CA VAL A 142 -19.27 12.67 4.08
C VAL A 142 -19.37 11.98 5.43
N PRO A 143 -18.30 11.37 5.95
CA PRO A 143 -18.30 10.96 7.34
C PRO A 143 -18.46 12.23 8.18
N VAL A 144 -19.59 12.36 8.88
CA VAL A 144 -19.77 13.41 9.88
C VAL A 144 -18.72 13.16 10.95
N ARG A 145 -17.59 13.82 10.84
CA ARG A 145 -16.58 13.86 11.91
C ARG A 145 -17.13 14.76 12.99
N ASN A 146 -17.77 14.15 13.99
CA ASN A 146 -18.07 14.85 15.21
C ASN A 146 -16.75 15.39 15.76
N ALA A 147 -16.72 16.70 16.09
CA ALA A 147 -15.53 17.39 16.63
C ALA A 147 -14.93 16.69 17.88
N ALA A 148 -15.74 15.84 18.56
CA ALA A 148 -15.36 15.03 19.71
C ALA A 148 -14.41 13.85 19.37
N ASP A 149 -14.32 13.43 18.10
CA ASP A 149 -13.55 12.23 17.69
C ASP A 149 -12.15 12.58 17.11
N ARG A 150 -11.68 13.78 17.40
CA ARG A 150 -10.31 14.19 17.08
C ARG A 150 -9.36 13.44 18.01
N PRO A 151 -8.54 12.49 17.53
CA PRO A 151 -7.56 11.83 18.40
C PRO A 151 -6.66 12.90 18.98
N LYS A 152 -6.69 13.05 20.31
CA LYS A 152 -5.75 13.92 21.03
C LYS A 152 -4.35 13.50 20.59
N ARG A 153 -3.69 14.35 19.82
CA ARG A 153 -2.31 14.17 19.37
C ARG A 153 -1.46 13.94 20.61
N LYS A 154 -1.11 12.68 20.90
CA LYS A 154 -0.19 12.34 21.97
C LYS A 154 1.11 13.08 21.68
N THR A 155 1.33 14.17 22.39
CA THR A 155 2.61 14.87 22.36
C THR A 155 3.65 13.87 22.85
N ARG A 156 4.52 13.46 21.96
CA ARG A 156 5.65 12.58 22.26
C ARG A 156 6.54 13.34 23.23
N ARG A 157 6.37 13.04 24.53
CA ARG A 157 7.19 13.59 25.61
C ARG A 157 8.64 13.19 25.31
N VAL A 158 9.39 14.13 24.77
CA VAL A 158 10.83 13.96 24.55
C VAL A 158 11.44 13.73 25.92
N LYS A 159 11.84 12.51 26.20
CA LYS A 159 12.64 12.20 27.39
C LYS A 159 13.97 12.94 27.23
N LYS A 160 14.13 14.00 28.02
CA LYS A 160 15.40 14.74 28.16
C LYS A 160 16.45 13.74 28.63
N ALA A 161 17.47 13.50 27.81
CA ALA A 161 18.58 12.64 28.16
C ALA A 161 19.29 13.21 29.41
N PRO A 162 19.72 12.37 30.38
CA PRO A 162 20.45 12.85 31.53
C PRO A 162 21.81 13.39 31.06
N ALA A 163 22.16 14.59 31.52
CA ALA A 163 23.44 15.20 31.29
C ALA A 163 24.57 14.30 31.85
N ARG A 164 25.40 13.81 30.96
CA ARG A 164 26.56 12.99 31.30
C ARG A 164 27.57 13.87 32.02
N ALA A 165 27.77 13.63 33.33
CA ALA A 165 28.76 14.29 34.13
C ALA A 165 30.15 14.07 33.56
N LEU A 166 30.84 15.16 33.27
CA LEU A 166 32.26 15.17 32.87
C LEU A 166 33.11 14.79 34.08
N GLN A 167 33.49 13.53 34.21
CA GLN A 167 34.52 13.15 35.18
C GLN A 167 35.90 13.46 34.59
N LYS A 168 36.54 14.40 35.24
CA LYS A 168 37.95 14.78 35.03
C LYS A 168 38.84 13.57 35.32
N ALA A 169 39.47 13.03 34.32
CA ALA A 169 40.55 12.09 34.50
C ALA A 169 41.84 12.87 34.81
N THR A 170 42.25 12.79 36.03
CA THR A 170 43.53 13.31 36.53
C THR A 170 44.68 12.47 35.96
N VAL A 171 45.58 13.14 35.27
CA VAL A 171 46.83 12.60 34.81
C VAL A 171 47.68 12.27 36.04
N LYS A 172 48.07 11.02 36.20
CA LYS A 172 49.09 10.61 37.15
C LYS A 172 50.26 10.03 36.37
N SER A 173 51.22 10.89 36.14
CA SER A 173 52.57 10.50 35.72
C SER A 173 53.21 9.64 36.79
N ARG A 174 53.77 8.51 36.43
CA ARG A 174 54.78 7.87 37.26
C ARG A 174 55.79 7.17 36.38
N GLN A 175 56.97 7.81 36.28
CA GLN A 175 58.22 7.24 35.90
C GLN A 175 58.56 6.02 36.77
N ARG A 176 59.13 5.01 36.12
CA ARG A 176 60.17 4.11 36.68
C ARG A 176 60.79 3.38 35.49
N SER A 177 61.92 3.84 34.99
CA SER A 177 63.33 3.47 35.24
C SER A 177 63.60 1.95 35.21
N GLN A 178 64.30 1.59 34.14
CA GLN A 178 65.53 0.79 34.09
C GLN A 178 65.59 -0.52 34.89
N SER A 179 65.84 -1.64 34.24
CA SER A 179 67.15 -2.26 34.28
C SER A 179 67.15 -3.67 33.70
N HIS A 180 68.18 -3.90 32.94
CA HIS A 180 69.09 -5.03 32.93
C HIS A 180 68.71 -6.30 32.18
N ARG A 181 69.36 -6.48 31.08
CA ARG A 181 70.52 -7.34 30.87
C ARG A 181 70.28 -8.83 30.65
N ARG A 182 70.80 -9.24 29.48
CA ARG A 182 71.63 -10.44 29.21
C ARG A 182 70.91 -11.79 29.30
N THR A 183 71.04 -12.67 28.43
CA THR A 183 72.06 -13.44 27.69
C THR A 183 71.25 -14.59 27.08
N SER A 184 71.45 -15.08 25.98
CA SER A 184 72.48 -15.74 25.20
C SER A 184 71.98 -15.89 23.79
#